data_c769577046fe9c50f8ac9c0c97716d0f
#
_entry.id   c769577046fe9c50f8ac9c0c97716d0f
#
_cell.length_a   1.000
_cell.length_b   1.000
_cell.length_c   1.000
_cell.angle_alpha   90.00
_cell.angle_beta   90.00
_cell.angle_gamma   90.00
#
_symmetry.space_group_name_H-M   'P 1'
#
loop_
_entity.id
_entity.type
_entity.pdbx_description
1 polymer ?
#
loop_
_entity_poly.entity_id
_entity_poly.type
_entity_poly.pdbx_seq_one_letter_code
_entity_poly.pdbx_strand_id
1 'polypeptide(L)'
;LLNSKERLMIISPWIRHQVVTDRFVRNLEALLRAGVKVYIGYGLVDEDGRDKAGGKLPITPKAERDLKDLDKRFGNLTFAFIGNTHRKVLVSDTRYAITTSFNWLSFKGDPKEKPRDEAGIYIAKPDYIESTFNDCLDLIQKGYAH
;
A
#
# COMPACT_ATOMS: atom_id res chain seq x y z
N LEU A 1 8.57 9.02 3.43
CA LEU A 1 7.80 7.80 3.27
C LEU A 1 8.68 6.58 3.03
N LEU A 2 9.65 6.70 2.12
CA LEU A 2 10.52 5.59 1.74
C LEU A 2 11.87 5.62 2.48
N ASN A 3 11.83 5.89 3.78
CA ASN A 3 13.01 5.89 4.64
C ASN A 3 12.98 4.79 5.71
N SER A 4 12.14 3.79 5.53
CA SER A 4 12.09 2.61 6.40
C SER A 4 13.43 1.86 6.36
N LYS A 5 13.83 1.28 7.48
CA LYS A 5 15.11 0.55 7.62
C LYS A 5 14.95 -0.94 7.83
N GLU A 6 13.81 -1.38 8.36
CA GLU A 6 13.56 -2.78 8.68
C GLU A 6 12.36 -3.33 7.92
N ARG A 7 11.23 -2.63 7.98
CA ARG A 7 9.99 -3.08 7.35
C ARG A 7 9.10 -1.89 6.95
N LEU A 8 8.31 -2.12 5.91
CA LEU A 8 7.32 -1.16 5.42
C LEU A 8 6.04 -1.92 5.06
N MET A 9 4.91 -1.50 5.63
CA MET A 9 3.59 -2.04 5.32
C MET A 9 2.73 -0.94 4.73
N ILE A 10 2.16 -1.18 3.55
CA ILE A 10 1.21 -0.28 2.91
C ILE A 10 -0.06 -1.05 2.57
N ILE A 11 -1.18 -0.61 3.09
CA ILE A 11 -2.50 -1.07 2.66
C ILE A 11 -3.21 0.09 1.98
N SER A 12 -3.58 -0.09 0.72
CA SER A 12 -4.26 0.92 -0.08
C SER A 12 -5.27 0.23 -0.99
N PRO A 13 -6.57 0.56 -0.90
CA PRO A 13 -7.58 -0.07 -1.77
C PRO A 13 -7.26 0.07 -3.25
N TRP A 14 -6.69 1.21 -3.62
CA TRP A 14 -6.40 1.60 -4.99
C TRP A 14 -4.92 1.89 -5.19
N ILE A 15 -4.39 1.49 -6.34
CA ILE A 15 -3.03 1.80 -6.74
C ILE A 15 -3.08 2.43 -8.14
N ARG A 16 -2.48 3.62 -8.28
CA ARG A 16 -2.46 4.38 -9.53
C ARG A 16 -1.03 4.73 -9.94
N HIS A 17 -0.73 4.67 -11.23
CA HIS A 17 0.60 5.01 -11.77
C HIS A 17 0.96 6.48 -11.58
N GLN A 18 -0.01 7.36 -11.35
CA GLN A 18 0.24 8.77 -11.01
C GLN A 18 0.93 8.93 -9.65
N VAL A 19 0.80 7.94 -8.77
CA VAL A 19 1.47 7.89 -7.46
C VAL A 19 2.63 6.89 -7.49
N VAL A 20 2.39 5.70 -8.05
CA VAL A 20 3.44 4.69 -8.25
C VAL A 20 4.19 5.05 -9.53
N THR A 21 4.95 6.14 -9.47
CA THR A 21 5.76 6.67 -10.55
C THR A 21 7.05 5.87 -10.71
N ASP A 22 7.79 6.10 -11.79
CA ASP A 22 9.11 5.50 -11.98
C ASP A 22 10.06 5.85 -10.83
N ARG A 23 9.96 7.07 -10.31
CA ARG A 23 10.74 7.50 -9.12
C ARG A 23 10.36 6.69 -7.89
N PHE A 24 9.06 6.49 -7.67
CA PHE A 24 8.56 5.66 -6.56
C PHE A 24 9.11 4.24 -6.67
N VAL A 25 9.04 3.65 -7.86
CA VAL A 25 9.52 2.28 -8.12
C VAL A 25 11.02 2.18 -7.86
N ARG A 26 11.81 3.15 -8.31
CA ARG A 26 13.27 3.18 -8.04
C ARG A 26 13.57 3.30 -6.55
N ASN A 27 12.83 4.13 -5.83
CA ASN A 27 13.00 4.29 -4.38
C ASN A 27 12.62 3.01 -3.64
N LEU A 28 11.55 2.35 -4.07
CA LEU A 28 11.12 1.07 -3.52
C LEU A 28 12.19 -0.01 -3.77
N GLU A 29 12.73 -0.05 -4.98
CA GLU A 29 13.82 -0.98 -5.32
C GLU A 29 15.03 -0.75 -4.41
N ALA A 30 15.39 0.51 -4.13
CA ALA A 30 16.49 0.83 -3.22
C ALA A 30 16.25 0.30 -1.81
N LEU A 31 15.02 0.40 -1.29
CA LEU A 31 14.66 -0.21 0.00
C LEU A 31 14.84 -1.73 -0.03
N LEU A 32 14.38 -2.38 -1.08
CA LEU A 32 14.47 -3.83 -1.23
C LEU A 32 15.93 -4.29 -1.30
N ARG A 33 16.77 -3.56 -2.02
CA ARG A 33 18.22 -3.84 -2.08
C ARG A 33 18.91 -3.65 -0.73
N ALA A 34 18.41 -2.73 0.09
CA ALA A 34 18.92 -2.52 1.45
C ALA A 34 18.43 -3.56 2.45
N GLY A 35 17.60 -4.52 2.03
CA GLY A 35 17.11 -5.61 2.89
C GLY A 35 15.83 -5.28 3.65
N VAL A 36 15.17 -4.17 3.36
CA VAL A 36 13.89 -3.83 3.99
C VAL A 36 12.81 -4.81 3.53
N LYS A 37 12.05 -5.34 4.47
CA LYS A 37 10.87 -6.17 4.16
C LYS A 37 9.69 -5.29 3.83
N VAL A 38 9.17 -5.39 2.61
CA VAL A 38 8.07 -4.55 2.14
C VAL A 38 6.84 -5.40 1.89
N TYR A 39 5.70 -4.92 2.38
CA TYR A 39 4.40 -5.55 2.22
C TYR A 39 3.43 -4.54 1.62
N ILE A 40 2.84 -4.86 0.48
CA ILE A 40 1.84 -4.03 -0.18
C ILE A 40 0.59 -4.87 -0.41
N GLY A 41 -0.51 -4.48 0.23
CA GLY A 41 -1.82 -5.09 0.04
C GLY A 41 -2.78 -4.11 -0.60
N TYR A 42 -3.58 -4.57 -1.56
CA TYR A 42 -4.51 -3.73 -2.28
C TYR A 42 -5.77 -4.49 -2.69
N GLY A 43 -6.77 -3.74 -3.12
CA GLY A 43 -7.95 -4.27 -3.76
C GLY A 43 -9.25 -3.86 -3.08
N LEU A 44 -10.13 -3.29 -3.87
CA LEU A 44 -11.51 -3.03 -3.52
C LEU A 44 -12.35 -3.35 -4.76
N VAL A 45 -13.02 -4.48 -4.74
CA VAL A 45 -13.89 -4.93 -5.82
C VAL A 45 -15.30 -5.20 -5.27
N ASP A 46 -16.29 -5.11 -6.13
CA ASP A 46 -17.64 -5.51 -5.78
C ASP A 46 -17.79 -7.05 -5.82
N GLU A 47 -18.99 -7.54 -5.51
CA GLU A 47 -19.30 -8.97 -5.51
C GLU A 47 -19.09 -9.65 -6.86
N ASP A 48 -19.12 -8.87 -7.95
CA ASP A 48 -18.88 -9.36 -9.32
C ASP A 48 -17.40 -9.25 -9.74
N GLY A 49 -16.50 -8.90 -8.81
CA GLY A 49 -15.09 -8.73 -9.11
C GLY A 49 -14.77 -7.41 -9.83
N ARG A 50 -15.70 -6.48 -9.84
CA ARG A 50 -15.55 -5.16 -10.45
C ARG A 50 -15.26 -4.10 -9.40
N ASP A 51 -14.62 -3.05 -9.86
CA ASP A 51 -14.41 -1.86 -9.05
C ASP A 51 -15.74 -1.14 -8.78
N LYS A 52 -16.04 -0.88 -7.50
CA LYS A 52 -17.26 -0.17 -7.08
C LYS A 52 -17.39 1.26 -7.63
N ALA A 53 -16.31 1.83 -8.17
CA ALA A 53 -16.29 3.21 -8.67
C ALA A 53 -16.39 3.30 -10.20
N GLY A 54 -17.28 2.53 -10.83
CA GLY A 54 -17.59 2.69 -12.25
C GLY A 54 -16.76 1.88 -13.21
N GLY A 55 -16.31 0.68 -12.83
CA GLY A 55 -15.62 -0.25 -13.70
C GLY A 55 -14.12 -0.03 -13.84
N LYS A 56 -13.52 0.76 -12.97
CA LYS A 56 -12.06 0.94 -12.92
C LYS A 56 -11.40 -0.20 -12.16
N LEU A 57 -10.30 -0.68 -12.69
CA LEU A 57 -9.49 -1.68 -11.99
C LEU A 57 -8.91 -1.11 -10.70
N PRO A 58 -8.75 -1.92 -9.64
CA PRO A 58 -8.15 -1.46 -8.38
C PRO A 58 -6.69 -1.05 -8.53
N ILE A 59 -6.03 -1.45 -9.61
CA ILE A 59 -4.67 -1.07 -9.91
C ILE A 59 -4.53 -0.75 -11.41
N THR A 60 -3.78 0.31 -11.73
CA THR A 60 -3.49 0.62 -13.14
C THR A 60 -2.50 -0.40 -13.71
N PRO A 61 -2.61 -0.76 -15.00
CA PRO A 61 -1.76 -1.79 -15.61
C PRO A 61 -0.26 -1.52 -15.48
N LYS A 62 0.16 -0.25 -15.61
CA LYS A 62 1.58 0.11 -15.48
C LYS A 62 2.09 -0.12 -14.05
N ALA A 63 1.34 0.32 -13.04
CA ALA A 63 1.70 0.10 -11.64
C ALA A 63 1.76 -1.39 -11.32
N GLU A 64 0.80 -2.16 -11.81
CA GLU A 64 0.79 -3.61 -11.63
C GLU A 64 2.04 -4.28 -12.22
N ARG A 65 2.41 -3.95 -13.45
CA ARG A 65 3.60 -4.50 -14.09
C ARG A 65 4.87 -4.18 -13.29
N ASP A 66 5.02 -2.91 -12.88
CA ASP A 66 6.21 -2.46 -12.17
C ASP A 66 6.34 -3.14 -10.81
N LEU A 67 5.24 -3.26 -10.06
CA LEU A 67 5.25 -3.90 -8.73
C LEU A 67 5.40 -5.42 -8.84
N LYS A 68 4.80 -6.06 -9.82
CA LYS A 68 5.00 -7.50 -10.07
C LYS A 68 6.43 -7.82 -10.49
N ASP A 69 7.05 -6.94 -11.26
CA ASP A 69 8.45 -7.10 -11.64
C ASP A 69 9.36 -7.06 -10.41
N LEU A 70 9.15 -6.10 -9.51
CA LEU A 70 9.88 -6.05 -8.24
C LEU A 70 9.64 -7.29 -7.38
N ASP A 71 8.40 -7.75 -7.31
CA ASP A 71 8.04 -8.96 -6.54
C ASP A 71 8.78 -10.20 -7.07
N LYS A 72 8.95 -10.32 -8.38
CA LYS A 72 9.71 -11.42 -8.98
C LYS A 72 11.20 -11.33 -8.71
N ARG A 73 11.76 -10.10 -8.68
CA ARG A 73 13.21 -9.90 -8.52
C ARG A 73 13.68 -9.93 -7.08
N PHE A 74 12.80 -9.63 -6.12
CA PHE A 74 13.17 -9.49 -4.71
C PHE A 74 12.33 -10.41 -3.82
N GLY A 75 12.99 -11.27 -3.04
CA GLY A 75 12.31 -12.17 -2.11
C GLY A 75 11.74 -11.49 -0.87
N ASN A 76 12.06 -10.22 -0.63
CA ASN A 76 11.62 -9.44 0.52
C ASN A 76 10.48 -8.44 0.20
N LEU A 77 9.87 -8.54 -0.96
CA LEU A 77 8.63 -7.86 -1.29
C LEU A 77 7.47 -8.86 -1.28
N THR A 78 6.40 -8.53 -0.58
CA THR A 78 5.10 -9.20 -0.69
C THR A 78 4.11 -8.23 -1.29
N PHE A 79 3.68 -8.50 -2.51
CA PHE A 79 2.69 -7.69 -3.22
C PHE A 79 1.45 -8.55 -3.44
N ALA A 80 0.34 -8.20 -2.80
CA ALA A 80 -0.82 -9.07 -2.73
C ALA A 80 -2.14 -8.33 -3.00
N PHE A 81 -2.97 -8.96 -3.82
CA PHE A 81 -4.37 -8.57 -3.96
C PHE A 81 -5.16 -9.13 -2.77
N ILE A 82 -5.73 -8.25 -1.95
CA ILE A 82 -6.48 -8.65 -0.75
C ILE A 82 -7.96 -8.88 -1.06
N GLY A 83 -8.48 -8.22 -2.09
CA GLY A 83 -9.82 -8.46 -2.63
C GLY A 83 -10.89 -7.49 -2.17
N ASN A 84 -10.97 -7.17 -0.91
CA ASN A 84 -12.04 -6.28 -0.42
C ASN A 84 -11.60 -5.51 0.82
N THR A 85 -10.59 -4.68 0.67
CA THR A 85 -10.14 -3.82 1.74
C THR A 85 -10.51 -2.36 1.50
N HIS A 86 -10.97 -1.67 2.53
CA HIS A 86 -11.12 -0.23 2.55
C HIS A 86 -10.10 0.44 3.48
N ARG A 87 -9.19 -0.33 4.04
CA ARG A 87 -8.16 0.17 4.94
C ARG A 87 -7.12 0.98 4.18
N LYS A 88 -6.65 2.04 4.81
CA LYS A 88 -5.62 2.91 4.29
C LYS A 88 -4.58 3.09 5.39
N VAL A 89 -3.58 2.21 5.38
CA VAL A 89 -2.63 2.08 6.49
C VAL A 89 -1.20 2.13 5.97
N LEU A 90 -0.35 2.80 6.70
CA LEU A 90 1.09 2.81 6.51
C LEU A 90 1.75 2.47 7.85
N VAL A 91 2.63 1.48 7.87
CA VAL A 91 3.47 1.17 9.03
C VAL A 91 4.93 1.21 8.59
N SER A 92 5.73 2.01 9.26
CA SER A 92 7.17 2.12 8.99
C SER A 92 7.97 1.67 10.20
N ASP A 93 8.68 0.57 10.06
CA ASP A 93 9.51 -0.04 11.10
C ASP A 93 8.70 -0.28 12.39
N THR A 94 9.26 0.08 13.53
CA THR A 94 8.57 0.16 14.82
C THR A 94 8.36 1.59 15.27
N ARG A 95 8.50 2.56 14.32
CA ARG A 95 8.51 3.99 14.63
C ARG A 95 7.11 4.59 14.62
N TYR A 96 6.28 4.25 13.65
CA TYR A 96 4.92 4.78 13.56
C TYR A 96 4.00 3.92 12.70
N ALA A 97 2.72 4.09 12.94
CA ALA A 97 1.64 3.62 12.08
C ALA A 97 0.70 4.80 11.80
N ILE A 98 0.23 4.92 10.57
CA ILE A 98 -0.68 5.97 10.15
C ILE A 98 -1.88 5.34 9.47
N THR A 99 -3.08 5.70 9.93
CA THR A 99 -4.35 5.37 9.27
C THR A 99 -4.95 6.65 8.72
N THR A 100 -5.35 6.65 7.46
CA THR A 100 -5.82 7.85 6.77
C THR A 100 -7.18 7.64 6.10
N SER A 101 -7.81 8.73 5.69
CA SER A 101 -8.99 8.72 4.84
C SER A 101 -8.64 8.71 3.35
N PHE A 102 -7.40 8.99 2.99
CA PHE A 102 -6.91 8.97 1.61
C PHE A 102 -6.14 7.68 1.31
N ASN A 103 -6.14 7.29 0.04
CA ASN A 103 -5.43 6.10 -0.42
C ASN A 103 -3.95 6.40 -0.66
N TRP A 104 -3.06 5.72 0.06
CA TRP A 104 -1.61 5.96 0.00
C TRP A 104 -1.02 5.85 -1.40
N LEU A 105 -1.53 4.95 -2.22
CA LEU A 105 -0.96 4.64 -3.53
C LEU A 105 -1.82 5.15 -4.70
N SER A 106 -2.84 5.98 -4.43
CA SER A 106 -3.67 6.60 -5.46
C SER A 106 -3.94 8.08 -5.23
N PHE A 107 -3.75 8.58 -4.01
CA PHE A 107 -3.98 9.98 -3.68
C PHE A 107 -2.72 10.80 -3.97
N LYS A 108 -2.82 11.68 -4.96
CA LYS A 108 -1.70 12.50 -5.41
C LYS A 108 -1.48 13.74 -4.56
N GLY A 109 -2.54 14.27 -3.96
CA GLY A 109 -2.47 15.51 -3.18
C GLY A 109 -2.18 16.74 -4.02
N ASP A 110 -2.71 16.81 -5.25
CA ASP A 110 -2.48 17.92 -6.15
C ASP A 110 -3.14 19.20 -5.61
N PRO A 111 -2.36 20.27 -5.33
CA PRO A 111 -2.93 21.53 -4.84
C PRO A 111 -3.85 22.25 -5.85
N LYS A 112 -3.84 21.85 -7.12
CA LYS A 112 -4.72 22.39 -8.15
C LYS A 112 -6.09 21.71 -8.19
N GLU A 113 -6.23 20.54 -7.60
CA GLU A 113 -7.52 19.88 -7.48
C GLU A 113 -8.29 20.44 -6.31
N LYS A 114 -9.64 20.40 -6.42
CA LYS A 114 -10.52 20.84 -5.34
C LYS A 114 -10.19 20.02 -4.07
N PRO A 115 -9.75 20.66 -2.98
CA PRO A 115 -9.33 19.93 -1.80
C PRO A 115 -10.48 19.13 -1.21
N ARG A 116 -10.24 17.84 -0.96
CA ARG A 116 -11.09 17.02 -0.10
C ARG A 116 -10.66 17.24 1.34
N ASP A 117 -11.62 17.19 2.24
CA ASP A 117 -11.31 17.15 3.66
C ASP A 117 -10.77 15.76 3.98
N GLU A 118 -9.46 15.66 4.17
CA GLU A 118 -8.77 14.41 4.46
C GLU A 118 -8.16 14.46 5.86
N ALA A 119 -8.23 13.34 6.55
CA ALA A 119 -7.71 13.21 7.91
C ALA A 119 -6.91 11.94 8.09
N GLY A 120 -6.08 11.92 9.13
CA GLY A 120 -5.29 10.74 9.48
C GLY A 120 -4.98 10.70 10.96
N ILE A 121 -4.69 9.50 11.45
CA ILE A 121 -4.27 9.25 12.83
C ILE A 121 -2.85 8.69 12.79
N TYR A 122 -1.95 9.37 13.50
CA TYR A 122 -0.56 8.97 13.67
C TYR A 122 -0.40 8.31 15.04
N ILE A 123 0.17 7.11 15.05
CA ILE A 123 0.38 6.31 16.27
C ILE A 123 1.86 5.99 16.37
N ALA A 124 2.47 6.35 17.51
CA ALA A 124 3.88 6.08 17.79
C ALA A 124 4.08 5.09 18.96
N LYS A 125 3.01 4.61 19.58
CA LYS A 125 3.08 3.66 20.69
C LYS A 125 3.43 2.26 20.18
N PRO A 126 4.52 1.63 20.67
CA PRO A 126 5.00 0.35 20.12
C PRO A 126 3.97 -0.76 20.06
N ASP A 127 3.14 -0.93 21.09
CA ASP A 127 2.13 -1.99 21.13
C ASP A 127 1.08 -1.82 20.03
N TYR A 128 0.65 -0.58 19.76
CA TYR A 128 -0.30 -0.29 18.69
C TYR A 128 0.31 -0.42 17.30
N ILE A 129 1.58 -0.07 17.15
CA ILE A 129 2.30 -0.25 15.88
C ILE A 129 2.37 -1.74 15.55
N GLU A 130 2.76 -2.56 16.50
CA GLU A 130 2.88 -4.00 16.33
C GLU A 130 1.53 -4.66 16.05
N SER A 131 0.50 -4.28 16.80
CA SER A 131 -0.87 -4.76 16.58
C SER A 131 -1.39 -4.41 15.20
N THR A 132 -1.19 -3.17 14.77
CA THR A 132 -1.60 -2.69 13.43
C THR A 132 -0.86 -3.45 12.33
N PHE A 133 0.45 -3.63 12.49
CA PHE A 133 1.26 -4.38 11.53
C PHE A 133 0.75 -5.83 11.40
N ASN A 134 0.52 -6.50 12.50
CA ASN A 134 0.06 -7.90 12.50
C ASN A 134 -1.34 -8.04 11.91
N ASP A 135 -2.24 -7.11 12.17
CA ASP A 135 -3.58 -7.09 11.56
C ASP A 135 -3.50 -6.96 10.03
N CYS A 136 -2.62 -6.09 9.55
CA CYS A 136 -2.40 -5.90 8.11
C CYS A 136 -1.73 -7.12 7.48
N LEU A 137 -0.79 -7.74 8.17
CA LEU A 137 -0.12 -8.96 7.71
C LEU A 137 -1.12 -10.12 7.58
N ASP A 138 -2.02 -10.27 8.54
CA ASP A 138 -3.12 -11.25 8.47
C ASP A 138 -3.99 -11.04 7.23
N LEU A 139 -4.34 -9.80 6.92
CA LEU A 139 -5.11 -9.48 5.71
C LEU A 139 -4.39 -9.92 4.45
N ILE A 140 -3.09 -9.64 4.36
CA ILE A 140 -2.27 -10.01 3.21
C ILE A 140 -2.19 -11.53 3.07
N GLN A 141 -1.96 -12.24 4.16
CA GLN A 141 -1.86 -13.70 4.16
C GLN A 141 -3.19 -14.37 3.79
N LYS A 142 -4.31 -13.88 4.30
CA LYS A 142 -5.65 -14.39 3.97
C LYS A 142 -6.04 -14.08 2.53
N GLY A 143 -5.73 -12.89 2.03
CA GLY A 143 -5.96 -12.50 0.65
C GLY A 143 -5.16 -13.36 -0.32
N TYR A 144 -3.98 -13.80 0.07
CA TYR A 144 -3.14 -14.68 -0.74
C TYR A 144 -3.73 -16.08 -0.91
N ALA A 145 -4.62 -16.49 -0.02
CA ALA A 145 -5.24 -17.83 -0.04
C ALA A 145 -6.48 -17.90 -0.97
N HIS A 146 -6.86 -16.79 -1.58
CA HIS A 146 -7.94 -16.71 -2.55
C HIS A 146 -7.35 -16.64 -3.97
#